data_14632079df5857b914cb3c9744911205
#
_entry.id   14632079df5857b914cb3c9744911205
#
_cell.length_a   1.000
_cell.length_b   1.000
_cell.length_c   1.000
_cell.angle_alpha   90.00
_cell.angle_beta   90.00
_cell.angle_gamma   90.00
#
_symmetry.space_group_name_H-M   'P 1'
#
loop_
_entity.id
_entity.type
_entity.pdbx_description
1 polymer ?
#
loop_
_entity_poly.entity_id
_entity_poly.type
_entity_poly.pdbx_seq_one_letter_code
_entity_poly.pdbx_strand_id
1 'polypeptide(L)'
;LIGVFLTIGLARAINFVMDDGMISDTLLYYSINLISGMNGPLFAVAQLGVFSFLGFFIPSSTGLAVLTMPIMAPLADSVGLSREVVINAYNWGQGLMSFITPTGLILVTLEMAETTFDKWLKYIMPLMIIMGVFSVVALVIGTFI
;
A
#
# COMPACT_ATOMS: atom_id res chain seq x y z
N LEU A 1 -4.15 8.17 27.52
CA LEU A 1 -2.97 8.83 26.92
C LEU A 1 -1.74 7.92 26.88
N ILE A 2 -1.44 7.13 27.93
CA ILE A 2 -0.27 6.23 27.98
C ILE A 2 -0.39 5.14 26.90
N GLY A 3 -1.57 4.53 26.72
CA GLY A 3 -1.82 3.51 25.68
C GLY A 3 -1.49 4.04 24.29
N VAL A 4 -1.94 5.26 23.97
CA VAL A 4 -1.67 5.93 22.68
C VAL A 4 -0.17 6.06 22.43
N PHE A 5 0.61 6.51 23.41
CA PHE A 5 2.07 6.63 23.26
C PHE A 5 2.76 5.28 23.07
N LEU A 6 2.33 4.25 23.81
CA LEU A 6 2.85 2.90 23.66
C LEU A 6 2.55 2.33 22.26
N THR A 7 1.32 2.52 21.76
CA THR A 7 0.92 2.06 20.42
C THR A 7 1.75 2.72 19.32
N ILE A 8 1.94 4.04 19.41
CA ILE A 8 2.78 4.77 18.44
C ILE A 8 4.24 4.28 18.54
N GLY A 9 4.77 4.11 19.74
CA GLY A 9 6.14 3.65 19.95
C GLY A 9 6.37 2.25 19.38
N LEU A 10 5.46 1.31 19.63
CA LEU A 10 5.55 -0.05 19.10
C LEU A 10 5.43 -0.08 17.58
N ALA A 11 4.48 0.68 16.97
CA ALA A 11 4.34 0.77 15.54
C ALA A 11 5.63 1.31 14.88
N ARG A 12 6.27 2.31 15.47
CA ARG A 12 7.56 2.85 14.99
C ARG A 12 8.70 1.85 15.13
N ALA A 13 8.74 1.10 16.24
CA ALA A 13 9.76 0.07 16.47
C ALA A 13 9.67 -1.06 15.43
N ILE A 14 8.46 -1.49 15.06
CA ILE A 14 8.25 -2.48 14.00
C ILE A 14 8.81 -1.98 12.67
N ASN A 15 8.48 -0.74 12.28
CA ASN A 15 9.00 -0.16 11.04
C ASN A 15 10.53 -0.08 11.04
N PHE A 16 11.13 0.34 12.14
CA PHE A 16 12.58 0.41 12.30
C PHE A 16 13.25 -0.97 12.11
N VAL A 17 12.71 -2.01 12.74
CA VAL A 17 13.22 -3.38 12.60
C VAL A 17 13.08 -3.90 11.17
N MET A 18 11.98 -3.58 10.47
CA MET A 18 11.78 -3.97 9.07
C MET A 18 12.79 -3.30 8.13
N ASP A 19 13.09 -2.03 8.35
CA ASP A 19 14.05 -1.28 7.54
C ASP A 19 15.49 -1.71 7.83
N ASP A 20 15.87 -1.83 9.11
CA ASP A 20 17.21 -2.26 9.53
C ASP A 20 17.49 -3.71 9.12
N GLY A 21 16.48 -4.58 9.17
CA GLY A 21 16.56 -5.98 8.73
C GLY A 21 16.48 -6.18 7.21
N MET A 22 16.42 -5.13 6.39
CA MET A 22 16.22 -5.19 4.92
C MET A 22 15.01 -6.04 4.51
N ILE A 23 14.02 -6.15 5.38
CA ILE A 23 12.80 -6.92 5.11
C ILE A 23 11.97 -6.23 4.04
N SER A 24 11.89 -4.90 4.10
CA SER A 24 11.20 -4.06 3.11
C SER A 24 11.77 -4.26 1.70
N ASP A 25 13.11 -4.26 1.57
CA ASP A 25 13.82 -4.49 0.30
C ASP A 25 13.57 -5.91 -0.24
N THR A 26 13.56 -6.90 0.64
CA THR A 26 13.29 -8.31 0.28
C THR A 26 11.87 -8.47 -0.23
N LEU A 27 10.88 -7.88 0.44
CA LEU A 27 9.48 -7.89 0.01
C LEU A 27 9.31 -7.22 -1.36
N LEU A 28 9.98 -6.09 -1.57
CA LEU A 28 9.99 -5.38 -2.84
C LEU A 28 10.58 -6.24 -3.96
N TYR A 29 11.74 -6.86 -3.73
CA TYR A 29 12.40 -7.71 -4.71
C TYR A 29 11.50 -8.86 -5.20
N TYR A 30 10.86 -9.60 -4.30
CA TYR A 30 9.95 -10.67 -4.68
C TYR A 30 8.69 -10.14 -5.38
N SER A 31 8.17 -8.99 -4.94
CA SER A 31 7.01 -8.35 -5.56
C SER A 31 7.28 -7.93 -7.01
N ILE A 32 8.46 -7.37 -7.29
CA ILE A 32 8.88 -7.00 -8.64
C ILE A 32 9.02 -8.23 -9.53
N ASN A 33 9.68 -9.28 -9.04
CA ASN A 33 9.83 -10.51 -9.81
C ASN A 33 8.49 -11.14 -10.19
N LEU A 34 7.48 -11.00 -9.34
CA LEU A 34 6.14 -11.52 -9.61
C LEU A 34 5.44 -10.80 -10.77
N ILE A 35 5.66 -9.50 -10.93
CA ILE A 35 4.99 -8.69 -11.96
C ILE A 35 5.85 -8.45 -13.20
N SER A 36 7.13 -8.80 -13.15
CA SER A 36 8.04 -8.70 -14.28
C SER A 36 7.57 -9.58 -15.44
N GLY A 37 7.40 -8.98 -16.63
CA GLY A 37 6.96 -9.70 -17.84
C GLY A 37 5.44 -9.73 -18.04
N MET A 38 4.64 -9.08 -17.18
CA MET A 38 3.21 -8.88 -17.43
C MET A 38 2.98 -7.75 -18.45
N ASN A 39 1.89 -7.84 -19.22
CA ASN A 39 1.53 -6.84 -20.21
C ASN A 39 0.71 -5.69 -19.61
N GLY A 40 0.76 -4.51 -20.22
CA GLY A 40 0.13 -3.24 -19.87
C GLY A 40 -0.99 -3.25 -18.82
N PRO A 41 -2.26 -3.56 -19.16
CA PRO A 41 -3.35 -3.49 -18.19
C PRO A 41 -3.21 -4.47 -17.03
N LEU A 42 -2.68 -5.68 -17.28
CA LEU A 42 -2.44 -6.67 -16.24
C LEU A 42 -1.33 -6.20 -15.29
N PHE A 43 -0.29 -5.59 -15.83
CA PHE A 43 0.79 -5.00 -15.04
C PHE A 43 0.29 -3.87 -14.13
N ALA A 44 -0.59 -2.98 -14.64
CA ALA A 44 -1.16 -1.89 -13.84
C ALA A 44 -1.98 -2.42 -12.65
N VAL A 45 -2.82 -3.44 -12.86
CA VAL A 45 -3.61 -4.07 -11.79
C VAL A 45 -2.71 -4.83 -10.83
N ALA A 46 -1.70 -5.53 -11.34
CA ALA A 46 -0.73 -6.23 -10.51
C ALA A 46 0.08 -5.26 -9.64
N GLN A 47 0.45 -4.08 -10.16
CA GLN A 47 1.07 -3.01 -9.38
C GLN A 47 0.17 -2.54 -8.22
N LEU A 48 -1.14 -2.36 -8.47
CA LEU A 48 -2.08 -2.03 -7.40
C LEU A 48 -2.03 -3.07 -6.28
N GLY A 49 -2.03 -4.35 -6.64
CA GLY A 49 -1.88 -5.46 -5.68
C GLY A 49 -0.56 -5.41 -4.92
N VAL A 50 0.55 -5.18 -5.61
CA VAL A 50 1.89 -5.06 -5.01
C VAL A 50 1.96 -3.86 -4.05
N PHE A 51 1.49 -2.70 -4.46
CA PHE A 51 1.48 -1.52 -3.59
C PHE A 51 0.53 -1.67 -2.40
N SER A 52 -0.59 -2.38 -2.57
CA SER A 52 -1.45 -2.74 -1.45
C SER A 52 -0.73 -3.68 -0.48
N PHE A 53 -0.10 -4.72 -0.99
CA PHE A 53 0.66 -5.67 -0.17
C PHE A 53 1.80 -4.98 0.58
N LEU A 54 2.65 -4.22 -0.12
CA LEU A 54 3.76 -3.49 0.48
C LEU A 54 3.26 -2.42 1.45
N GLY A 55 2.17 -1.71 1.13
CA GLY A 55 1.56 -0.70 2.00
C GLY A 55 1.01 -1.26 3.32
N PHE A 56 0.68 -2.55 3.36
CA PHE A 56 0.32 -3.22 4.61
C PHE A 56 1.52 -3.36 5.55
N PHE A 57 2.69 -3.70 5.03
CA PHE A 57 3.92 -3.89 5.81
C PHE A 57 4.68 -2.58 6.04
N ILE A 58 4.64 -1.67 5.05
CA ILE A 58 5.36 -0.40 5.08
C ILE A 58 4.33 0.74 5.15
N PRO A 59 3.82 1.08 6.33
CA PRO A 59 2.73 2.07 6.48
C PRO A 59 3.17 3.52 6.23
N SER A 60 4.46 3.77 6.02
CA SER A 60 4.98 5.08 5.65
C SER A 60 4.80 5.31 4.15
N SER A 61 3.89 6.20 3.76
CA SER A 61 3.68 6.53 2.35
C SER A 61 4.95 7.07 1.69
N THR A 62 5.63 8.02 2.31
CA THR A 62 6.90 8.56 1.79
C THR A 62 7.99 7.49 1.71
N GLY A 63 8.13 6.65 2.75
CA GLY A 63 9.10 5.55 2.76
C GLY A 63 8.84 4.55 1.63
N LEU A 64 7.60 4.15 1.46
CA LEU A 64 7.19 3.24 0.38
C LEU A 64 7.45 3.85 -1.01
N ALA A 65 7.16 5.14 -1.21
CA ALA A 65 7.42 5.82 -2.47
C ALA A 65 8.91 5.87 -2.80
N VAL A 66 9.75 6.28 -1.85
CA VAL A 66 11.21 6.37 -2.02
C VAL A 66 11.80 4.99 -2.34
N LEU A 67 11.31 3.95 -1.70
CA LEU A 67 11.77 2.58 -1.91
C LEU A 67 11.35 2.03 -3.29
N THR A 68 10.11 2.28 -3.70
CA THR A 68 9.52 1.58 -4.86
C THR A 68 9.60 2.34 -6.18
N MET A 69 9.46 3.67 -6.18
CA MET A 69 9.39 4.47 -7.41
C MET A 69 10.63 4.39 -8.28
N PRO A 70 11.87 4.37 -7.76
CA PRO A 70 13.07 4.24 -8.59
C PRO A 70 13.09 2.97 -9.44
N ILE A 71 12.36 1.94 -9.05
CA ILE A 71 12.31 0.64 -9.73
C ILE A 71 11.03 0.50 -10.55
N MET A 72 9.89 0.85 -9.96
CA MET A 72 8.57 0.65 -10.59
C MET A 72 8.33 1.59 -11.78
N ALA A 73 8.86 2.81 -11.75
CA ALA A 73 8.70 3.75 -12.87
C ALA A 73 9.45 3.29 -14.13
N PRO A 74 10.75 2.94 -14.09
CA PRO A 74 11.43 2.37 -15.25
C PRO A 74 10.83 1.04 -15.73
N LEU A 75 10.32 0.23 -14.81
CA LEU A 75 9.67 -1.03 -15.16
C LEU A 75 8.37 -0.78 -15.96
N ALA A 76 7.58 0.23 -15.60
CA ALA A 76 6.40 0.64 -16.36
C ALA A 76 6.78 1.16 -17.76
N ASP A 77 7.84 1.96 -17.88
CA ASP A 77 8.36 2.42 -19.16
C ASP A 77 8.70 1.24 -20.08
N SER A 78 9.27 0.15 -19.52
CA SER A 78 9.66 -1.06 -20.28
C SER A 78 8.47 -1.83 -20.87
N VAL A 79 7.29 -1.70 -20.27
CA VAL A 79 6.03 -2.31 -20.76
C VAL A 79 5.12 -1.31 -21.49
N GLY A 80 5.61 -0.11 -21.74
CA GLY A 80 4.90 0.93 -22.51
C GLY A 80 3.76 1.61 -21.73
N LEU A 81 3.80 1.59 -20.40
CA LEU A 81 2.83 2.27 -19.54
C LEU A 81 3.31 3.65 -19.11
N SER A 82 2.37 4.59 -19.01
CA SER A 82 2.68 5.91 -18.48
C SER A 82 3.01 5.84 -16.98
N ARG A 83 3.94 6.66 -16.54
CA ARG A 83 4.31 6.77 -15.12
C ARG A 83 3.16 7.26 -14.24
N GLU A 84 2.17 7.92 -14.83
CA GLU A 84 0.94 8.35 -14.13
C GLU A 84 0.13 7.15 -13.64
N VAL A 85 0.05 6.08 -14.43
CA VAL A 85 -0.62 4.83 -14.04
C VAL A 85 0.08 4.22 -12.81
N VAL A 86 1.41 4.25 -12.77
CA VAL A 86 2.20 3.77 -11.62
C VAL A 86 1.89 4.58 -10.36
N ILE A 87 1.87 5.92 -10.49
CA ILE A 87 1.57 6.82 -9.37
C ILE A 87 0.15 6.59 -8.85
N ASN A 88 -0.82 6.39 -9.75
CA ASN A 88 -2.20 6.09 -9.37
C ASN A 88 -2.30 4.72 -8.67
N ALA A 89 -1.66 3.69 -9.21
CA ALA A 89 -1.61 2.37 -8.60
C ALA A 89 -0.99 2.41 -7.19
N TYR A 90 0.09 3.18 -7.03
CA TYR A 90 0.73 3.41 -5.74
C TYR A 90 -0.22 4.11 -4.76
N ASN A 91 -0.78 5.27 -5.14
CA ASN A 91 -1.63 6.07 -4.26
C ASN A 91 -2.86 5.29 -3.80
N TRP A 92 -3.50 4.58 -4.73
CA TRP A 92 -4.72 3.81 -4.42
C TRP A 92 -4.40 2.53 -3.66
N GLY A 93 -3.34 1.81 -4.02
CA GLY A 93 -2.94 0.59 -3.33
C GLY A 93 -2.53 0.84 -1.88
N GLN A 94 -1.62 1.79 -1.68
CA GLN A 94 -1.18 2.18 -0.34
C GLN A 94 -2.32 2.86 0.45
N GLY A 95 -3.12 3.71 -0.22
CA GLY A 95 -4.28 4.37 0.39
C GLY A 95 -5.32 3.38 0.91
N LEU A 96 -5.68 2.36 0.11
CA LEU A 96 -6.59 1.31 0.54
C LEU A 96 -6.07 0.60 1.80
N MET A 97 -4.80 0.20 1.80
CA MET A 97 -4.23 -0.51 2.94
C MET A 97 -4.15 0.36 4.20
N SER A 98 -3.99 1.67 4.07
CA SER A 98 -3.93 2.58 5.22
C SER A 98 -5.20 2.58 6.08
N PHE A 99 -6.35 2.16 5.53
CA PHE A 99 -7.61 2.02 6.28
C PHE A 99 -7.69 0.74 7.13
N ILE A 100 -6.97 -0.30 6.76
CA ILE A 100 -7.06 -1.62 7.41
C ILE A 100 -5.77 -2.05 8.09
N THR A 101 -4.66 -1.38 7.82
CA THR A 101 -3.40 -1.71 8.49
C THR A 101 -3.45 -1.25 9.95
N PRO A 102 -3.14 -2.13 10.91
CA PRO A 102 -3.15 -1.79 12.33
C PRO A 102 -1.95 -0.93 12.71
N THR A 103 -1.88 0.26 12.11
CA THR A 103 -0.82 1.24 12.36
C THR A 103 -1.19 2.17 13.51
N GLY A 104 -0.18 2.89 14.03
CA GLY A 104 -0.36 3.81 15.11
C GLY A 104 -1.48 4.82 14.89
N LEU A 105 -1.68 5.30 13.64
CA LEU A 105 -2.73 6.28 13.34
C LEU A 105 -4.13 5.70 13.55
N ILE A 106 -4.44 4.54 12.96
CA ILE A 106 -5.75 3.89 13.09
C ILE A 106 -6.00 3.47 14.54
N LEU A 107 -5.03 2.78 15.15
CA LEU A 107 -5.20 2.26 16.50
C LEU A 107 -5.40 3.39 17.52
N VAL A 108 -4.65 4.48 17.39
CA VAL A 108 -4.79 5.66 18.25
C VAL A 108 -6.17 6.30 18.08
N THR A 109 -6.63 6.47 16.83
CA THR A 109 -7.94 7.06 16.56
C THR A 109 -9.07 6.20 17.14
N LEU A 110 -8.97 4.88 17.00
CA LEU A 110 -9.96 3.95 17.52
C LEU A 110 -9.98 3.92 19.06
N GLU A 111 -8.80 4.00 19.68
CA GLU A 111 -8.67 4.11 21.15
C GLU A 111 -9.33 5.39 21.66
N MET A 112 -9.11 6.53 20.99
CA MET A 112 -9.75 7.79 21.33
C MET A 112 -11.27 7.78 21.11
N ALA A 113 -11.74 7.03 20.12
CA ALA A 113 -13.17 6.85 19.82
C ALA A 113 -13.84 5.74 20.65
N GLU A 114 -13.12 5.12 21.59
CA GLU A 114 -13.58 4.00 22.40
C GLU A 114 -14.19 2.85 21.58
N THR A 115 -13.62 2.61 20.38
CA THR A 115 -14.07 1.62 19.42
C THR A 115 -13.01 0.56 19.17
N THR A 116 -13.45 -0.69 18.98
CA THR A 116 -12.53 -1.80 18.73
C THR A 116 -12.18 -1.89 17.24
N PHE A 117 -10.95 -2.35 16.95
CA PHE A 117 -10.46 -2.55 15.58
C PHE A 117 -11.34 -3.51 14.75
N ASP A 118 -11.91 -4.54 15.40
CA ASP A 118 -12.84 -5.48 14.74
C ASP A 118 -14.14 -4.80 14.26
N LYS A 119 -14.71 -3.91 15.06
CA LYS A 119 -15.88 -3.12 14.66
C LYS A 119 -15.54 -2.18 13.49
N TRP A 120 -14.37 -1.56 13.54
CA TRP A 120 -13.88 -0.71 12.46
C TRP A 120 -13.73 -1.48 11.16
N LEU A 121 -13.08 -2.66 11.17
CA LEU A 121 -12.94 -3.48 9.99
C LEU A 121 -14.28 -3.86 9.36
N LYS A 122 -15.25 -4.29 10.16
CA LYS A 122 -16.60 -4.60 9.66
C LYS A 122 -17.29 -3.41 9.02
N TYR A 123 -17.08 -2.22 9.57
CA TYR A 123 -17.68 -0.99 9.05
C TYR A 123 -17.04 -0.53 7.75
N ILE A 124 -15.69 -0.57 7.66
CA ILE A 124 -14.97 -0.03 6.51
C ILE A 124 -14.92 -1.00 5.31
N MET A 125 -15.08 -2.31 5.54
CA MET A 125 -14.92 -3.33 4.50
C MET A 125 -15.79 -3.13 3.26
N PRO A 126 -17.09 -2.79 3.35
CA PRO A 126 -17.91 -2.52 2.16
C PRO A 126 -17.36 -1.36 1.31
N LEU A 127 -16.91 -0.30 1.95
CA LEU A 127 -16.29 0.84 1.27
C LEU A 127 -14.98 0.42 0.59
N MET A 128 -14.16 -0.37 1.27
CA MET A 128 -12.90 -0.90 0.72
C MET A 128 -13.12 -1.72 -0.55
N ILE A 129 -14.15 -2.56 -0.58
CA ILE A 129 -14.48 -3.36 -1.77
C ILE A 129 -14.88 -2.44 -2.93
N ILE A 130 -15.75 -1.46 -2.67
CA ILE A 130 -16.19 -0.50 -3.70
C ILE A 130 -15.00 0.29 -4.25
N MET A 131 -14.16 0.83 -3.38
CA MET A 131 -12.97 1.58 -3.77
C MET A 131 -11.94 0.71 -4.49
N GLY A 132 -11.76 -0.54 -4.06
CA GLY A 132 -10.87 -1.50 -4.71
C GLY A 132 -11.33 -1.80 -6.15
N VAL A 133 -12.61 -2.10 -6.35
CA VAL A 133 -13.18 -2.31 -7.69
C VAL A 133 -13.04 -1.06 -8.55
N PHE A 134 -13.36 0.11 -8.00
CA PHE A 134 -13.18 1.39 -8.71
C PHE A 134 -11.72 1.61 -9.14
N SER A 135 -10.77 1.35 -8.24
CA SER A 135 -9.33 1.50 -8.53
C SER A 135 -8.88 0.58 -9.67
N VAL A 136 -9.32 -0.67 -9.66
CA VAL A 136 -9.00 -1.63 -10.74
C VAL A 136 -9.56 -1.14 -12.07
N VAL A 137 -10.84 -0.76 -12.11
CA VAL A 137 -11.49 -0.29 -13.34
C VAL A 137 -10.83 0.99 -13.87
N ALA A 138 -10.56 1.96 -12.98
CA ALA A 138 -9.94 3.21 -13.36
C ALA A 138 -8.48 3.02 -13.84
N LEU A 139 -7.70 2.11 -13.23
CA LEU A 139 -6.37 1.77 -13.72
C LEU A 139 -6.41 1.12 -15.10
N VAL A 140 -7.30 0.16 -15.32
CA VAL A 140 -7.44 -0.48 -16.63
C VAL A 140 -7.80 0.56 -17.69
N ILE A 141 -8.75 1.46 -17.43
CA ILE A 141 -9.09 2.54 -18.35
C ILE A 141 -7.87 3.45 -18.59
N GLY A 142 -7.14 3.82 -17.54
CA GLY A 142 -5.96 4.66 -17.62
C GLY A 142 -4.80 4.08 -18.44
N THR A 143 -4.79 2.76 -18.70
CA THR A 143 -3.78 2.16 -19.58
C THR A 143 -4.07 2.34 -21.07
N PHE A 144 -5.26 2.81 -21.43
CA PHE A 144 -5.69 3.03 -22.83
C PHE A 144 -5.74 4.52 -23.22
N ILE A 145 -5.52 5.40 -22.25
CA ILE A 145 -5.47 6.85 -22.47
C ILE A 145 -4.03 7.31 -22.53
#